data_ac003386e1c0c9242019f3f78858f26c
#
_entry.id   ac003386e1c0c9242019f3f78858f26c
#
_cell.length_a   1.000
_cell.length_b   1.000
_cell.length_c   1.000
_cell.angle_alpha   90.00
_cell.angle_beta   90.00
_cell.angle_gamma   90.00
#
_symmetry.space_group_name_H-M   'P 1'
#
loop_
_entity.id
_entity.type
_entity.pdbx_description
1 polymer ?
#
loop_
_entity_poly.entity_id
_entity_poly.type
_entity_poly.pdbx_seq_one_letter_code
_entity_poly.pdbx_strand_id
1 'polypeptide(L)'
;KVVDKLMKNGIDKKDLSRQEFLDHAWEWKEKHGGIILEQLKKLGASCDWKRTKFTMDDELSESVIDVFIDLFNKGLIYRGVRMVNWDPEAQTAVSDEEVIHKEVQSKLFYIKYKLKNSTEFIEIATTRPETILGDSAICVNPNDKRYNHLKNKYAIVPLINREIPIIFDDYVDMEFGSGALKITPAHDV
;
A
#
# COMPACT_ATOMS: atom_id res chain seq x y z
N LYS A 1 -17.23 -5.30 -13.94
CA LYS A 1 -18.41 -5.51 -14.80
C LYS A 1 -19.33 -4.28 -14.84
N VAL A 2 -19.75 -3.73 -13.67
CA VAL A 2 -20.59 -2.50 -13.66
C VAL A 2 -19.85 -1.35 -14.32
N VAL A 3 -18.59 -1.09 -13.94
CA VAL A 3 -17.75 -0.06 -14.56
C VAL A 3 -17.62 -0.26 -16.07
N ASP A 4 -17.36 -1.50 -16.53
CA ASP A 4 -17.27 -1.80 -17.96
C ASP A 4 -18.58 -1.50 -18.72
N LYS A 5 -19.75 -1.78 -18.07
CA LYS A 5 -21.07 -1.45 -18.62
C LYS A 5 -21.26 0.07 -18.74
N LEU A 6 -20.89 0.81 -17.69
CA LEU A 6 -20.97 2.26 -17.64
C LEU A 6 -20.09 2.89 -18.74
N MET A 7 -18.83 2.47 -18.83
CA MET A 7 -17.90 2.94 -19.88
C MET A 7 -18.44 2.69 -21.29
N LYS A 8 -19.02 1.50 -21.55
CA LYS A 8 -19.65 1.20 -22.86
C LYS A 8 -20.83 2.11 -23.16
N ASN A 9 -21.49 2.65 -22.15
CA ASN A 9 -22.59 3.61 -22.27
C ASN A 9 -22.11 5.07 -22.25
N GLY A 10 -20.80 5.32 -22.27
CA GLY A 10 -20.20 6.65 -22.27
C GLY A 10 -20.23 7.35 -20.89
N ILE A 11 -20.44 6.59 -19.81
CA ILE A 11 -20.48 7.13 -18.44
C ILE A 11 -19.17 6.78 -17.74
N ASP A 12 -18.41 7.79 -17.30
CA ASP A 12 -17.24 7.57 -16.44
C ASP A 12 -17.68 7.44 -14.96
N LYS A 13 -17.16 6.43 -14.26
CA LYS A 13 -17.40 6.24 -12.82
C LYS A 13 -17.03 7.50 -12.01
N LYS A 14 -16.06 8.28 -12.45
CA LYS A 14 -15.59 9.49 -11.77
C LYS A 14 -16.62 10.62 -11.76
N ASP A 15 -17.53 10.60 -12.73
CA ASP A 15 -18.59 11.60 -12.86
C ASP A 15 -19.84 11.28 -12.03
N LEU A 16 -19.88 10.08 -11.43
CA LEU A 16 -20.98 9.61 -10.61
C LEU A 16 -20.73 9.87 -9.12
N SER A 17 -21.77 10.28 -8.43
CA SER A 17 -21.80 10.22 -6.97
C SER A 17 -21.77 8.77 -6.47
N ARG A 18 -21.45 8.58 -5.18
CA ARG A 18 -21.50 7.25 -4.56
C ARG A 18 -22.88 6.59 -4.72
N GLN A 19 -23.94 7.36 -4.53
CA GLN A 19 -25.31 6.82 -4.59
C GLN A 19 -25.68 6.37 -6.01
N GLU A 20 -25.43 7.19 -7.01
CA GLU A 20 -25.67 6.85 -8.43
C GLU A 20 -24.92 5.59 -8.85
N PHE A 21 -23.64 5.45 -8.41
CA PHE A 21 -22.88 4.23 -8.68
C PHE A 21 -23.48 3.00 -7.98
N LEU A 22 -23.94 3.14 -6.73
CA LEU A 22 -24.60 2.06 -5.99
C LEU A 22 -25.89 1.64 -6.67
N ASP A 23 -26.68 2.58 -7.18
CA ASP A 23 -27.92 2.27 -7.89
C ASP A 23 -27.65 1.43 -9.14
N HIS A 24 -26.61 1.74 -9.90
CA HIS A 24 -26.15 0.91 -11.03
C HIS A 24 -25.64 -0.47 -10.58
N ALA A 25 -24.98 -0.55 -9.43
CA ALA A 25 -24.51 -1.81 -8.87
C ALA A 25 -25.66 -2.71 -8.43
N TRP A 26 -26.68 -2.13 -7.79
CA TRP A 26 -27.90 -2.84 -7.40
C TRP A 26 -28.72 -3.30 -8.62
N GLU A 27 -28.90 -2.45 -9.63
CA GLU A 27 -29.53 -2.85 -10.91
C GLU A 27 -28.81 -4.07 -11.53
N TRP A 28 -27.48 -4.05 -11.53
CA TRP A 28 -26.69 -5.18 -12.02
C TRP A 28 -26.90 -6.45 -11.18
N LYS A 29 -26.89 -6.32 -9.84
CA LYS A 29 -27.15 -7.44 -8.90
C LYS A 29 -28.52 -8.04 -9.13
N GLU A 30 -29.58 -7.24 -9.25
CA GLU A 30 -30.94 -7.73 -9.51
C GLU A 30 -31.00 -8.51 -10.83
N LYS A 31 -30.39 -8.00 -11.88
CA LYS A 31 -30.42 -8.63 -13.19
C LYS A 31 -29.61 -9.93 -13.27
N HIS A 32 -28.47 -10.01 -12.58
CA HIS A 32 -27.51 -11.10 -12.77
C HIS A 32 -27.29 -11.99 -11.55
N GLY A 33 -27.65 -11.54 -10.35
CA GLY A 33 -27.38 -12.26 -9.09
C GLY A 33 -28.07 -13.61 -8.97
N GLY A 34 -29.26 -13.77 -9.58
CA GLY A 34 -29.99 -15.03 -9.56
C GLY A 34 -29.48 -16.08 -10.54
N ILE A 35 -28.70 -15.69 -11.55
CA ILE A 35 -28.29 -16.60 -12.64
C ILE A 35 -27.46 -17.78 -12.10
N ILE A 36 -26.49 -17.51 -11.23
CA ILE A 36 -25.64 -18.55 -10.64
C ILE A 36 -26.46 -19.54 -9.82
N LEU A 37 -27.47 -19.10 -9.11
CA LEU A 37 -28.34 -19.96 -8.31
C LEU A 37 -29.12 -20.93 -9.19
N GLU A 38 -29.66 -20.45 -10.31
CA GLU A 38 -30.34 -21.31 -11.28
C GLU A 38 -29.38 -22.30 -11.97
N GLN A 39 -28.17 -21.87 -12.25
CA GLN A 39 -27.12 -22.77 -12.79
C GLN A 39 -26.76 -23.88 -11.80
N LEU A 40 -26.57 -23.54 -10.51
CA LEU A 40 -26.27 -24.51 -9.46
C LEU A 40 -27.43 -25.51 -9.25
N LYS A 41 -28.69 -25.04 -9.29
CA LYS A 41 -29.88 -25.94 -9.24
C LYS A 41 -29.87 -26.93 -10.42
N LYS A 42 -29.57 -26.47 -11.64
CA LYS A 42 -29.47 -27.33 -12.83
C LYS A 42 -28.35 -28.34 -12.73
N LEU A 43 -27.25 -28.01 -12.07
CA LEU A 43 -26.14 -28.93 -11.78
C LEU A 43 -26.46 -29.93 -10.67
N GLY A 44 -27.63 -29.84 -10.03
CA GLY A 44 -28.02 -30.73 -8.95
C GLY A 44 -27.45 -30.40 -7.57
N ALA A 45 -26.93 -29.19 -7.39
CA ALA A 45 -26.40 -28.75 -6.09
C ALA A 45 -27.50 -28.75 -5.02
N SER A 46 -27.22 -29.33 -3.85
CA SER A 46 -28.11 -29.41 -2.70
C SER A 46 -27.81 -28.31 -1.71
N CYS A 47 -28.60 -27.24 -1.74
CA CYS A 47 -28.53 -26.08 -0.83
C CYS A 47 -29.88 -25.67 -0.33
N ASP A 48 -29.94 -24.94 0.77
CA ASP A 48 -31.18 -24.32 1.24
C ASP A 48 -31.46 -23.03 0.45
N TRP A 49 -32.09 -23.21 -0.69
CA TRP A 49 -32.41 -22.12 -1.63
C TRP A 49 -33.39 -21.08 -1.04
N LYS A 50 -34.14 -21.44 0.00
CA LYS A 50 -35.08 -20.52 0.67
C LYS A 50 -34.37 -19.51 1.55
N ARG A 51 -33.20 -19.87 2.06
CA ARG A 51 -32.35 -19.00 2.88
C ARG A 51 -31.19 -18.38 2.11
N THR A 52 -31.38 -18.17 0.81
CA THR A 52 -30.39 -17.45 0.00
C THR A 52 -30.25 -16.02 0.53
N LYS A 53 -29.00 -15.62 0.81
CA LYS A 53 -28.65 -14.27 1.26
C LYS A 53 -27.52 -13.72 0.38
N PHE A 54 -27.53 -12.43 0.21
CA PHE A 54 -26.44 -11.68 -0.41
C PHE A 54 -25.66 -10.96 0.70
N THR A 55 -24.32 -10.94 0.60
CA THR A 55 -23.46 -10.41 1.67
C THR A 55 -23.69 -8.94 2.02
N MET A 56 -24.35 -8.18 1.12
CA MET A 56 -24.70 -6.77 1.33
C MET A 56 -26.17 -6.56 1.71
N ASP A 57 -26.92 -7.64 2.00
CA ASP A 57 -28.30 -7.53 2.53
C ASP A 57 -28.25 -6.89 3.93
N ASP A 58 -29.27 -6.10 4.26
CA ASP A 58 -29.31 -5.28 5.49
C ASP A 58 -29.12 -6.12 6.75
N GLU A 59 -29.80 -7.27 6.88
CA GLU A 59 -29.67 -8.18 8.02
C GLU A 59 -28.23 -8.67 8.23
N LEU A 60 -27.47 -8.92 7.15
CA LEU A 60 -26.08 -9.33 7.24
C LEU A 60 -25.16 -8.15 7.57
N SER A 61 -25.48 -6.96 7.07
CA SER A 61 -24.76 -5.74 7.40
C SER A 61 -24.86 -5.42 8.90
N GLU A 62 -26.02 -5.55 9.49
CA GLU A 62 -26.21 -5.41 10.94
C GLU A 62 -25.35 -6.40 11.73
N SER A 63 -25.37 -7.67 11.35
CA SER A 63 -24.58 -8.71 12.00
C SER A 63 -23.06 -8.43 11.90
N VAL A 64 -22.60 -7.91 10.78
CA VAL A 64 -21.18 -7.50 10.62
C VAL A 64 -20.82 -6.33 11.53
N ILE A 65 -21.72 -5.35 11.65
CA ILE A 65 -21.52 -4.19 12.54
C ILE A 65 -21.46 -4.64 14.00
N ASP A 66 -22.36 -5.53 14.43
CA ASP A 66 -22.40 -6.07 15.79
C ASP A 66 -21.10 -6.78 16.15
N VAL A 67 -20.61 -7.64 15.25
CA VAL A 67 -19.32 -8.34 15.44
C VAL A 67 -18.15 -7.34 15.47
N PHE A 68 -18.15 -6.33 14.61
CA PHE A 68 -17.13 -5.30 14.62
C PHE A 68 -17.09 -4.53 15.96
N ILE A 69 -18.27 -4.15 16.48
CA ILE A 69 -18.38 -3.47 17.78
C ILE A 69 -17.89 -4.37 18.92
N ASP A 70 -18.26 -5.64 18.93
CA ASP A 70 -17.80 -6.60 19.93
C ASP A 70 -16.26 -6.74 19.92
N LEU A 71 -15.67 -6.91 18.75
CA LEU A 71 -14.20 -7.01 18.60
C LEU A 71 -13.50 -5.71 18.99
N PHE A 72 -14.08 -4.55 18.68
CA PHE A 72 -13.54 -3.25 19.09
C PHE A 72 -13.57 -3.11 20.61
N ASN A 73 -14.68 -3.45 21.27
CA ASN A 73 -14.83 -3.40 22.72
C ASN A 73 -13.87 -4.36 23.44
N LYS A 74 -13.53 -5.47 22.81
CA LYS A 74 -12.51 -6.42 23.30
C LYS A 74 -11.05 -5.96 23.06
N GLY A 75 -10.84 -4.82 22.39
CA GLY A 75 -9.51 -4.29 22.07
C GLY A 75 -8.78 -5.06 20.97
N LEU A 76 -9.46 -5.94 20.23
CA LEU A 76 -8.89 -6.73 19.14
C LEU A 76 -8.81 -5.97 17.82
N ILE A 77 -9.61 -4.92 17.68
CA ILE A 77 -9.59 -4.00 16.54
C ILE A 77 -9.22 -2.61 17.04
N TYR A 78 -8.32 -1.95 16.34
CA TYR A 78 -7.90 -0.58 16.62
C TYR A 78 -7.65 0.19 15.33
N ARG A 79 -7.72 1.51 15.38
CA ARG A 79 -7.37 2.38 14.26
C ARG A 79 -5.84 2.60 14.25
N GLY A 80 -5.21 2.25 13.15
CA GLY A 80 -3.76 2.43 12.96
C GLY A 80 -3.43 2.89 11.55
N VAL A 81 -2.16 3.28 11.36
CA VAL A 81 -1.59 3.60 10.06
C VAL A 81 -0.64 2.47 9.67
N ARG A 82 -0.79 1.95 8.47
CA ARG A 82 0.09 0.92 7.91
C ARG A 82 0.39 1.23 6.45
N MET A 83 1.55 0.76 5.98
CA MET A 83 1.87 0.71 4.56
C MET A 83 0.90 -0.26 3.86
N VAL A 84 0.46 0.13 2.67
CA VAL A 84 -0.39 -0.69 1.81
C VAL A 84 0.09 -0.60 0.37
N ASN A 85 -0.12 -1.65 -0.41
CA ASN A 85 0.03 -1.57 -1.85
C ASN A 85 -1.11 -0.71 -2.42
N TRP A 86 -0.78 0.29 -3.18
CA TRP A 86 -1.74 1.25 -3.74
C TRP A 86 -1.68 1.27 -5.26
N ASP A 87 -2.82 1.05 -5.91
CA ASP A 87 -2.95 1.25 -7.35
C ASP A 87 -3.43 2.69 -7.63
N PRO A 88 -2.57 3.55 -8.21
CA PRO A 88 -2.92 4.94 -8.48
C PRO A 88 -3.92 5.10 -9.63
N GLU A 89 -4.05 4.13 -10.53
CA GLU A 89 -5.03 4.16 -11.62
C GLU A 89 -6.42 3.79 -11.10
N ALA A 90 -6.54 2.70 -10.37
CA ALA A 90 -7.80 2.27 -9.76
C ALA A 90 -8.14 3.09 -8.49
N GLN A 91 -7.20 3.84 -7.94
CA GLN A 91 -7.34 4.65 -6.71
C GLN A 91 -7.83 3.81 -5.53
N THR A 92 -7.22 2.66 -5.34
CA THR A 92 -7.56 1.71 -4.26
C THR A 92 -6.32 1.01 -3.71
N ALA A 93 -6.42 0.55 -2.46
CA ALA A 93 -5.49 -0.42 -1.93
C ALA A 93 -5.74 -1.79 -2.57
N VAL A 94 -4.67 -2.55 -2.77
CA VAL A 94 -4.71 -3.93 -3.27
C VAL A 94 -4.06 -4.85 -2.25
N SER A 95 -4.51 -6.11 -2.20
CA SER A 95 -3.92 -7.11 -1.31
C SER A 95 -2.56 -7.57 -1.83
N ASP A 96 -1.75 -8.16 -0.96
CA ASP A 96 -0.44 -8.67 -1.35
C ASP A 96 -0.53 -9.76 -2.42
N GLU A 97 -1.61 -10.55 -2.41
CA GLU A 97 -1.87 -11.59 -3.42
C GLU A 97 -2.19 -11.04 -4.80
N GLU A 98 -2.65 -9.79 -4.88
CA GLU A 98 -2.95 -9.12 -6.16
C GLU A 98 -1.71 -8.46 -6.77
N VAL A 99 -0.62 -8.33 -6.01
CA VAL A 99 0.63 -7.72 -6.48
C VAL A 99 1.42 -8.71 -7.32
N ILE A 100 1.67 -8.34 -8.57
CA ILE A 100 2.48 -9.13 -9.49
C ILE A 100 3.88 -8.54 -9.54
N HIS A 101 4.85 -9.24 -8.94
CA HIS A 101 6.25 -8.85 -8.99
C HIS A 101 6.83 -9.12 -10.39
N LYS A 102 7.47 -8.11 -10.97
CA LYS A 102 8.16 -8.22 -12.26
C LYS A 102 9.59 -7.74 -12.11
N GLU A 103 10.52 -8.55 -12.60
CA GLU A 103 11.90 -8.12 -12.73
C GLU A 103 12.03 -7.08 -13.84
N VAL A 104 12.64 -5.95 -13.52
CA VAL A 104 12.92 -4.88 -14.47
C VAL A 104 14.39 -4.50 -14.39
N GLN A 105 15.01 -4.24 -15.53
CA GLN A 105 16.36 -3.65 -15.54
C GLN A 105 16.28 -2.20 -15.06
N SER A 106 16.97 -1.90 -13.98
CA SER A 106 17.05 -0.58 -13.39
C SER A 106 18.51 -0.13 -13.33
N LYS A 107 18.71 1.14 -12.91
CA LYS A 107 20.03 1.72 -12.67
C LYS A 107 20.20 1.94 -11.18
N LEU A 108 21.42 1.76 -10.70
CA LEU A 108 21.80 2.13 -9.36
C LEU A 108 22.38 3.55 -9.40
N PHE A 109 21.75 4.46 -8.68
CA PHE A 109 22.14 5.87 -8.61
C PHE A 109 22.88 6.13 -7.30
N TYR A 110 23.97 6.87 -7.39
CA TYR A 110 24.77 7.27 -6.24
C TYR A 110 24.53 8.74 -5.94
N ILE A 111 24.03 9.03 -4.74
CA ILE A 111 23.63 10.37 -4.32
C ILE A 111 24.45 10.76 -3.10
N LYS A 112 25.01 11.97 -3.10
CA LYS A 112 25.81 12.50 -2.00
C LYS A 112 24.98 13.39 -1.10
N TYR A 113 24.89 13.02 0.16
CA TYR A 113 24.25 13.80 1.23
C TYR A 113 25.35 14.50 2.03
N LYS A 114 25.30 15.83 2.08
CA LYS A 114 26.24 16.61 2.85
C LYS A 114 26.05 16.36 4.34
N LEU A 115 27.10 16.18 5.11
CA LEU A 115 27.01 16.12 6.56
C LEU A 115 26.80 17.53 7.11
N LYS A 116 25.92 17.64 8.13
CA LYS A 116 25.69 18.90 8.83
C LYS A 116 26.97 19.41 9.46
N ASN A 117 27.27 20.71 9.29
CA ASN A 117 28.44 21.39 9.84
C ASN A 117 29.79 20.75 9.41
N SER A 118 29.83 20.13 8.25
CA SER A 118 31.03 19.50 7.70
C SER A 118 31.14 19.76 6.19
N THR A 119 32.32 19.57 5.65
CA THR A 119 32.57 19.53 4.20
C THR A 119 32.44 18.10 3.64
N GLU A 120 32.30 17.12 4.51
CA GLU A 120 32.19 15.71 4.15
C GLU A 120 30.79 15.35 3.61
N PHE A 121 30.72 14.24 2.88
CA PHE A 121 29.51 13.69 2.32
C PHE A 121 29.39 12.20 2.68
N ILE A 122 28.18 11.74 2.86
CA ILE A 122 27.85 10.31 2.82
C ILE A 122 27.19 9.99 1.48
N GLU A 123 27.65 8.93 0.83
CA GLU A 123 27.12 8.48 -0.46
C GLU A 123 26.12 7.36 -0.25
N ILE A 124 24.94 7.49 -0.86
CA ILE A 124 23.85 6.52 -0.81
C ILE A 124 23.66 5.93 -2.19
N ALA A 125 23.54 4.60 -2.27
CA ALA A 125 23.16 3.91 -3.49
C ALA A 125 21.65 3.60 -3.46
N THR A 126 20.92 3.99 -4.50
CA THR A 126 19.46 3.75 -4.60
C THR A 126 19.05 3.46 -6.04
N THR A 127 18.06 2.59 -6.20
CA THR A 127 17.39 2.36 -7.50
C THR A 127 16.26 3.36 -7.75
N ARG A 128 15.84 4.12 -6.72
CA ARG A 128 14.69 5.04 -6.77
C ARG A 128 15.07 6.44 -6.25
N PRO A 129 15.83 7.19 -7.04
CA PRO A 129 16.30 8.53 -6.63
C PRO A 129 15.17 9.54 -6.43
N GLU A 130 14.00 9.34 -7.06
CA GLU A 130 12.83 10.20 -6.96
C GLU A 130 12.25 10.27 -5.54
N THR A 131 12.51 9.25 -4.70
CA THR A 131 11.96 9.18 -3.34
C THR A 131 12.76 9.96 -2.29
N ILE A 132 13.89 10.56 -2.65
CA ILE A 132 14.77 11.30 -1.71
C ILE A 132 14.05 12.40 -0.94
N LEU A 133 13.02 13.00 -1.53
CA LEU A 133 12.24 14.07 -0.89
C LEU A 133 11.50 13.56 0.36
N GLY A 134 11.25 12.25 0.44
CA GLY A 134 10.60 11.58 1.57
C GLY A 134 11.56 11.01 2.63
N ASP A 135 12.87 11.11 2.42
CA ASP A 135 13.86 10.51 3.32
C ASP A 135 13.78 11.08 4.72
N SER A 136 13.76 10.22 5.73
CA SER A 136 13.66 10.58 7.15
C SER A 136 14.94 10.28 7.94
N ALA A 137 15.78 9.36 7.45
CA ALA A 137 17.05 8.99 8.06
C ALA A 137 17.99 8.39 7.01
N ILE A 138 19.27 8.32 7.36
CA ILE A 138 20.26 7.44 6.71
C ILE A 138 20.63 6.36 7.70
N CYS A 139 20.59 5.09 7.28
CA CYS A 139 20.98 3.97 8.11
C CYS A 139 22.30 3.36 7.64
N VAL A 140 23.18 3.02 8.59
CA VAL A 140 24.47 2.36 8.34
C VAL A 140 24.64 1.21 9.31
N ASN A 141 25.39 0.18 8.92
CA ASN A 141 25.65 -0.95 9.78
C ASN A 141 26.62 -0.56 10.92
N PRO A 142 26.34 -0.90 12.20
CA PRO A 142 27.21 -0.57 13.32
C PRO A 142 28.59 -1.23 13.25
N ASN A 143 28.73 -2.32 12.51
CA ASN A 143 29.99 -3.04 12.31
C ASN A 143 30.82 -2.47 11.15
N ASP A 144 30.25 -1.54 10.35
CA ASP A 144 30.95 -0.92 9.23
C ASP A 144 31.87 0.20 9.71
N LYS A 145 33.17 -0.11 9.72
CA LYS A 145 34.21 0.83 10.18
C LYS A 145 34.27 2.12 9.36
N ARG A 146 33.78 2.13 8.12
CA ARG A 146 33.75 3.30 7.25
C ARG A 146 32.91 4.43 7.82
N TYR A 147 31.85 4.08 8.58
CA TYR A 147 30.85 5.02 9.06
C TYR A 147 30.84 5.25 10.56
N ASN A 148 31.71 4.60 11.36
CA ASN A 148 31.75 4.73 12.82
C ASN A 148 31.87 6.17 13.32
N HIS A 149 32.55 7.04 12.54
CA HIS A 149 32.73 8.46 12.86
C HIS A 149 31.46 9.31 12.65
N LEU A 150 30.39 8.72 12.10
CA LEU A 150 29.12 9.39 11.82
C LEU A 150 28.08 9.24 12.93
N LYS A 151 28.43 8.56 14.02
CA LYS A 151 27.53 8.38 15.16
C LYS A 151 27.04 9.72 15.71
N ASN A 152 25.72 9.86 15.90
CA ASN A 152 25.06 11.09 16.36
C ASN A 152 25.24 12.31 15.41
N LYS A 153 25.60 12.08 14.15
CA LYS A 153 25.63 13.13 13.14
C LYS A 153 24.34 13.19 12.33
N TYR A 154 24.18 14.28 11.62
CA TYR A 154 23.06 14.55 10.73
C TYR A 154 23.55 14.75 9.31
N ALA A 155 22.74 14.30 8.36
CA ALA A 155 22.94 14.56 6.94
C ALA A 155 21.85 15.51 6.42
N ILE A 156 22.13 16.16 5.30
CA ILE A 156 21.23 17.12 4.66
C ILE A 156 20.68 16.47 3.39
N VAL A 157 19.38 16.34 3.30
CA VAL A 157 18.70 15.83 2.10
C VAL A 157 18.93 16.81 0.96
N PRO A 158 19.49 16.36 -0.18
CA PRO A 158 19.67 17.21 -1.35
C PRO A 158 18.35 17.85 -1.81
N LEU A 159 18.44 18.99 -2.48
CA LEU A 159 17.34 19.78 -3.04
C LEU A 159 16.48 20.51 -2.01
N ILE A 160 16.07 19.85 -0.92
CA ILE A 160 15.15 20.43 0.10
C ILE A 160 15.88 20.93 1.35
N ASN A 161 17.16 20.64 1.50
CA ASN A 161 18.00 21.05 2.63
C ASN A 161 17.46 20.64 4.01
N ARG A 162 16.66 19.56 4.08
CA ARG A 162 16.13 19.02 5.33
C ARG A 162 17.21 18.22 6.04
N GLU A 163 17.36 18.44 7.34
CA GLU A 163 18.25 17.66 8.19
C GLU A 163 17.60 16.35 8.58
N ILE A 164 18.36 15.25 8.45
CA ILE A 164 17.94 13.90 8.85
C ILE A 164 19.05 13.25 9.67
N PRO A 165 18.70 12.42 10.67
CA PRO A 165 19.67 11.72 11.49
C PRO A 165 20.37 10.60 10.72
N ILE A 166 21.59 10.28 11.14
CA ILE A 166 22.27 9.04 10.75
C ILE A 166 22.08 8.05 11.89
N ILE A 167 21.40 6.93 11.60
CA ILE A 167 21.10 5.86 12.54
C ILE A 167 21.93 4.62 12.22
N PHE A 168 22.03 3.72 13.20
CA PHE A 168 22.84 2.52 13.10
C PHE A 168 21.96 1.30 13.33
N ASP A 169 21.93 0.38 12.36
CA ASP A 169 21.16 -0.86 12.44
C ASP A 169 21.87 -1.96 11.65
N ASP A 170 21.86 -3.18 12.19
CA ASP A 170 22.47 -4.35 11.57
C ASP A 170 21.69 -4.88 10.37
N TYR A 171 20.47 -4.38 10.15
CA TYR A 171 19.68 -4.61 8.93
C TYR A 171 20.41 -4.21 7.64
N VAL A 172 21.32 -3.22 7.70
CA VAL A 172 22.01 -2.72 6.52
C VAL A 172 23.09 -3.68 6.06
N ASP A 173 23.00 -4.13 4.82
CA ASP A 173 24.05 -4.91 4.15
C ASP A 173 25.23 -4.01 3.78
N MET A 174 26.40 -4.29 4.37
CA MET A 174 27.63 -3.52 4.14
C MET A 174 28.22 -3.69 2.73
N GLU A 175 27.88 -4.78 2.04
CA GLU A 175 28.40 -5.11 0.71
C GLU A 175 27.49 -4.57 -0.41
N PHE A 176 26.25 -4.17 -0.09
CA PHE A 176 25.33 -3.64 -1.09
C PHE A 176 25.54 -2.15 -1.32
N GLY A 177 25.81 -1.78 -2.58
CA GLY A 177 25.96 -0.38 -3.00
C GLY A 177 27.09 0.34 -2.28
N SER A 178 26.76 1.39 -1.50
CA SER A 178 27.71 2.12 -0.66
C SER A 178 27.81 1.55 0.77
N GLY A 179 26.94 0.64 1.16
CA GLY A 179 26.78 0.19 2.56
C GLY A 179 26.05 1.20 3.45
N ALA A 180 25.42 2.20 2.84
CA ALA A 180 24.59 3.18 3.52
C ALA A 180 23.21 3.22 2.85
N LEU A 181 22.15 3.09 3.64
CA LEU A 181 20.76 2.99 3.21
C LEU A 181 20.01 4.26 3.55
N LYS A 182 19.27 4.84 2.61
CA LYS A 182 18.29 5.88 2.88
C LYS A 182 16.98 5.26 3.39
N ILE A 183 16.37 5.87 4.36
CA ILE A 183 15.10 5.43 4.96
C ILE A 183 13.99 6.36 4.51
N THR A 184 13.02 5.81 3.77
CA THR A 184 11.88 6.54 3.21
C THR A 184 10.57 5.87 3.64
N PRO A 185 10.06 6.11 4.87
CA PRO A 185 8.93 5.37 5.43
C PRO A 185 7.63 5.49 4.65
N ALA A 186 7.52 6.51 3.79
CA ALA A 186 6.36 6.67 2.90
C ALA A 186 6.38 5.71 1.70
N HIS A 187 7.47 4.96 1.51
CA HIS A 187 7.72 4.16 0.32
C HIS A 187 8.32 2.77 0.61
N ASP A 188 9.14 2.67 1.65
CA ASP A 188 9.82 1.43 2.03
C ASP A 188 9.17 0.87 3.31
N VAL A 189 9.01 -0.46 3.35
CA VAL A 189 8.44 -1.20 4.50
C VAL A 189 9.53 -1.45 5.54
#